data_206dec44920312000cdfa7e94fdb127b
#
_entry.id   206dec44920312000cdfa7e94fdb127b
#
_cell.length_a   1.000
_cell.length_b   1.000
_cell.length_c   1.000
_cell.angle_alpha   90.00
_cell.angle_beta   90.00
_cell.angle_gamma   90.00
#
_symmetry.space_group_name_H-M   'P 1'
#
loop_
_entity.id
_entity.type
_entity.pdbx_description
1 polymer ?
#
loop_
_entity_poly.entity_id
_entity_poly.type
_entity_poly.pdbx_seq_one_letter_code
_entity_poly.pdbx_strand_id
1 'polypeptide(L)'
;SGESGKSKITARARYGVSTIANDNDFGMANLEEYVQYQRDARINAGYNPDDPTSEYYFPQAMAGRRATNWMKELTRNGSLQEYELIASGGAGKTTYYTSLSYNKTNGIVPTVGFEKMQIRANLDTELNKWLKMGTRLHGGYMKVSDVQNSLLGDSGLAPTNPFYSGMALAPTMNAYNEDGSYNFDLPFVFNVNPIAAIREQDKYDKQYKFNGTVYLEWKPIKQLTFRTNNSIEYATTTSRAYSPAFVNTASYGASLNTAESQYRILTTSNTITYDDLFNDDHSLNVLIGQEANAYESSFLQGISYHVNQQRPYHSVGVSVEDQRVGDGLTEMAMVSFFGVAEYNYKGRYYVKGSIRTDGSSKFGPDKRWGTFWAASASWNIHNEDFMQDIKSVLNQLKLRYSYGVNGNDNIASYAHYGLYSDVVYNGITGQLPSQLQNRKLTWETNKTHNIGIDFRLFD
;
A
#
# COMPACT_ATOMS: atom_id res chain seq x y z
N SER A 1 3.37 22.50 -7.61
CA SER A 1 2.74 23.70 -8.18
C SER A 1 3.71 24.34 -9.12
N GLY A 2 3.22 24.95 -10.23
CA GLY A 2 4.02 25.79 -11.10
C GLY A 2 4.35 27.09 -10.39
N GLU A 3 5.50 27.65 -10.70
CA GLU A 3 5.91 28.98 -10.25
C GLU A 3 5.71 29.98 -11.38
N SER A 4 5.38 31.23 -11.03
CA SER A 4 5.31 32.32 -12.00
C SER A 4 6.72 32.60 -12.55
N GLY A 5 6.89 32.63 -13.87
CA GLY A 5 8.16 32.89 -14.51
C GLY A 5 8.37 32.10 -15.81
N LYS A 6 9.63 32.03 -16.26
CA LYS A 6 10.01 31.33 -17.48
C LYS A 6 9.71 29.82 -17.36
N SER A 7 9.20 29.22 -18.45
CA SER A 7 9.01 27.77 -18.56
C SER A 7 10.34 27.04 -18.34
N LYS A 8 10.29 26.00 -17.50
CA LYS A 8 11.42 25.11 -17.20
C LYS A 8 11.06 23.70 -17.60
N ILE A 9 11.91 23.07 -18.37
CA ILE A 9 11.82 21.64 -18.69
C ILE A 9 12.97 20.94 -17.97
N THR A 10 12.66 19.85 -17.28
CA THR A 10 13.64 19.02 -16.59
C THR A 10 13.43 17.57 -17.01
N ALA A 11 14.48 16.95 -17.50
CA ALA A 11 14.51 15.51 -17.77
C ALA A 11 15.47 14.83 -16.79
N ARG A 12 15.05 13.71 -16.25
CA ARG A 12 15.85 12.86 -15.36
C ARG A 12 15.82 11.44 -15.89
N ALA A 13 16.98 10.79 -15.85
CA ALA A 13 17.12 9.38 -16.15
C ALA A 13 18.02 8.75 -15.08
N ARG A 14 17.61 7.60 -14.57
CA ARG A 14 18.37 6.82 -13.61
C ARG A 14 18.34 5.35 -14.02
N TYR A 15 19.51 4.73 -14.01
CA TYR A 15 19.65 3.30 -14.17
C TYR A 15 20.40 2.75 -12.97
N GLY A 16 19.96 1.60 -12.45
CA GLY A 16 20.59 0.92 -11.33
C GLY A 16 20.61 -0.59 -11.55
N VAL A 17 21.55 -1.25 -10.92
CA VAL A 17 21.66 -2.72 -10.87
C VAL A 17 21.52 -3.12 -9.41
N SER A 18 20.70 -4.15 -9.15
CA SER A 18 20.53 -4.74 -7.82
C SER A 18 21.13 -6.12 -7.83
N THR A 19 21.96 -6.41 -6.84
CA THR A 19 22.55 -7.73 -6.63
C THR A 19 22.24 -8.20 -5.22
N ILE A 20 22.38 -9.47 -4.95
CA ILE A 20 22.35 -9.98 -3.57
C ILE A 20 23.53 -9.38 -2.83
N ALA A 21 23.29 -8.80 -1.66
CA ALA A 21 24.31 -8.10 -0.87
C ALA A 21 25.41 -9.05 -0.34
N ASN A 22 25.06 -10.31 -0.16
CA ASN A 22 25.99 -11.36 0.26
C ASN A 22 25.89 -12.51 -0.76
N ASP A 23 26.76 -12.50 -1.77
CA ASP A 23 26.85 -13.53 -2.82
C ASP A 23 27.66 -14.76 -2.42
N ASN A 24 28.22 -14.78 -1.20
CA ASN A 24 28.93 -15.92 -0.63
C ASN A 24 27.95 -17.01 -0.15
N ASP A 25 26.93 -17.32 -0.92
CA ASP A 25 26.00 -18.43 -0.73
C ASP A 25 25.44 -18.54 0.72
N PHE A 26 25.40 -17.43 1.47
CA PHE A 26 24.99 -17.40 2.89
C PHE A 26 25.79 -18.36 3.79
N GLY A 27 27.03 -18.68 3.43
CA GLY A 27 27.86 -19.65 4.12
C GLY A 27 27.43 -21.11 3.91
N MET A 28 26.71 -21.37 2.82
CA MET A 28 26.30 -22.73 2.46
C MET A 28 27.48 -23.57 1.99
N ALA A 29 27.45 -24.83 2.37
CA ALA A 29 28.48 -25.80 1.95
C ALA A 29 28.46 -25.99 0.43
N ASN A 30 29.63 -25.98 -0.18
CA ASN A 30 29.77 -26.43 -1.55
C ASN A 30 29.60 -27.97 -1.67
N LEU A 31 29.64 -28.51 -2.86
CA LEU A 31 29.39 -29.93 -3.08
C LEU A 31 30.35 -30.84 -2.31
N GLU A 32 31.66 -30.54 -2.30
CA GLU A 32 32.67 -31.34 -1.61
C GLU A 32 32.48 -31.28 -0.09
N GLU A 33 32.30 -30.09 0.45
CA GLU A 33 32.02 -29.88 1.87
C GLU A 33 30.73 -30.57 2.31
N TYR A 34 29.66 -30.47 1.50
CA TYR A 34 28.40 -31.14 1.79
C TYR A 34 28.55 -32.66 1.78
N VAL A 35 29.23 -33.24 0.79
CA VAL A 35 29.48 -34.70 0.70
C VAL A 35 30.32 -35.16 1.90
N GLN A 36 31.36 -34.42 2.26
CA GLN A 36 32.21 -34.76 3.40
C GLN A 36 31.38 -34.71 4.71
N TYR A 37 30.64 -33.66 4.91
CA TYR A 37 29.75 -33.51 6.09
C TYR A 37 28.75 -34.66 6.23
N GLN A 38 28.10 -35.01 5.13
CA GLN A 38 27.11 -36.10 5.09
C GLN A 38 27.73 -37.45 5.36
N ARG A 39 28.98 -37.70 4.89
CA ARG A 39 29.73 -38.92 5.15
C ARG A 39 30.18 -39.02 6.62
N ASP A 40 30.74 -37.92 7.14
CA ASP A 40 31.17 -37.84 8.53
C ASP A 40 30.00 -38.07 9.50
N ALA A 41 28.85 -37.49 9.22
CA ALA A 41 27.65 -37.71 10.01
C ALA A 41 27.24 -39.21 10.07
N ARG A 42 27.31 -39.92 8.92
CA ARG A 42 27.00 -41.36 8.86
C ARG A 42 28.03 -42.20 9.58
N ILE A 43 29.31 -41.92 9.43
CA ILE A 43 30.38 -42.60 10.11
C ILE A 43 30.25 -42.40 11.62
N ASN A 44 30.00 -41.18 12.08
CA ASN A 44 29.81 -40.87 13.52
C ASN A 44 28.55 -41.55 14.09
N ALA A 45 27.56 -41.82 13.27
CA ALA A 45 26.35 -42.59 13.65
C ALA A 45 26.58 -44.13 13.58
N GLY A 46 27.78 -44.58 13.21
CA GLY A 46 28.13 -46.01 13.15
C GLY A 46 27.76 -46.69 11.83
N TYR A 47 27.44 -45.93 10.79
CA TYR A 47 27.13 -46.49 9.45
C TYR A 47 28.32 -46.41 8.50
N ASN A 48 28.39 -47.34 7.55
CA ASN A 48 29.35 -47.29 6.45
C ASN A 48 28.74 -46.60 5.24
N PRO A 49 29.13 -45.37 4.90
CA PRO A 49 28.60 -44.66 3.75
C PRO A 49 29.00 -45.25 2.39
N ASP A 50 29.95 -46.16 2.32
CA ASP A 50 30.42 -46.81 1.12
C ASP A 50 29.78 -48.20 0.89
N ASP A 51 28.94 -48.69 1.79
CA ASP A 51 28.19 -49.92 1.63
C ASP A 51 26.98 -49.73 0.71
N PRO A 52 26.97 -50.24 -0.52
CA PRO A 52 25.88 -50.03 -1.49
C PRO A 52 24.57 -50.74 -1.09
N THR A 53 24.60 -51.63 -0.09
CA THR A 53 23.40 -52.34 0.43
C THR A 53 22.75 -51.61 1.58
N SER A 54 23.40 -50.59 2.13
CA SER A 54 22.91 -49.80 3.23
C SER A 54 21.95 -48.67 2.75
N GLU A 55 20.88 -48.42 3.48
CA GLU A 55 20.04 -47.22 3.31
C GLU A 55 20.82 -45.92 3.53
N TYR A 56 21.95 -46.00 4.22
CA TYR A 56 22.85 -44.86 4.50
C TYR A 56 23.98 -44.75 3.45
N TYR A 57 23.86 -45.42 2.30
CA TYR A 57 24.84 -45.34 1.20
C TYR A 57 24.99 -43.88 0.71
N PHE A 58 26.23 -43.39 0.79
CA PHE A 58 26.57 -42.03 0.36
C PHE A 58 28.06 -41.98 -0.07
N PRO A 59 28.40 -42.50 -1.23
CA PRO A 59 29.80 -42.70 -1.63
C PRO A 59 30.50 -41.38 -1.92
N GLN A 60 31.84 -41.37 -1.79
CA GLN A 60 32.68 -40.21 -2.09
C GLN A 60 32.51 -39.76 -3.55
N ALA A 61 32.16 -40.66 -4.48
CA ALA A 61 31.89 -40.36 -5.89
C ALA A 61 30.73 -39.33 -6.08
N MET A 62 29.93 -39.08 -5.07
CA MET A 62 28.94 -38.01 -5.09
C MET A 62 29.57 -36.61 -5.26
N ALA A 63 30.80 -36.40 -4.77
CA ALA A 63 31.56 -35.15 -4.95
C ALA A 63 31.95 -34.87 -6.41
N GLY A 64 32.01 -35.91 -7.25
CA GLY A 64 32.30 -35.77 -8.70
C GLY A 64 31.08 -35.52 -9.58
N ARG A 65 29.90 -35.44 -9.02
CA ARG A 65 28.67 -35.15 -9.77
C ARG A 65 28.52 -33.66 -10.08
N ARG A 66 27.59 -33.33 -10.95
CA ARG A 66 27.26 -31.94 -11.25
C ARG A 66 26.60 -31.31 -10.01
N ALA A 67 27.20 -30.25 -9.49
CA ALA A 67 26.63 -29.48 -8.39
C ALA A 67 25.58 -28.51 -8.89
N THR A 68 24.50 -28.37 -8.13
CA THR A 68 23.53 -27.29 -8.33
C THR A 68 23.77 -26.19 -7.28
N ASN A 69 24.11 -25.00 -7.74
CA ASN A 69 24.07 -23.82 -6.88
C ASN A 69 22.64 -23.24 -6.94
N TRP A 70 21.80 -23.68 -6.01
CA TRP A 70 20.38 -23.33 -5.98
C TRP A 70 20.13 -21.83 -5.86
N MET A 71 20.92 -21.11 -5.06
CA MET A 71 20.77 -19.66 -4.94
C MET A 71 21.02 -18.94 -6.26
N LYS A 72 22.03 -19.39 -7.02
CA LYS A 72 22.36 -18.83 -8.33
C LYS A 72 21.31 -19.17 -9.40
N GLU A 73 20.69 -20.34 -9.33
CA GLU A 73 19.60 -20.74 -10.24
C GLU A 73 18.30 -19.96 -9.94
N LEU A 74 18.06 -19.63 -8.67
CA LEU A 74 16.85 -18.97 -8.20
C LEU A 74 16.93 -17.44 -8.24
N THR A 75 18.11 -16.89 -8.52
CA THR A 75 18.32 -15.45 -8.50
C THR A 75 19.03 -14.95 -9.75
N ARG A 76 18.95 -13.66 -9.97
CA ARG A 76 19.63 -12.93 -11.04
C ARG A 76 20.02 -11.53 -10.58
N ASN A 77 20.82 -10.84 -11.34
CA ASN A 77 20.97 -9.41 -11.18
C ASN A 77 19.67 -8.71 -11.57
N GLY A 78 19.13 -7.92 -10.68
CA GLY A 78 17.99 -7.06 -10.91
C GLY A 78 18.39 -5.76 -11.60
N SER A 79 17.41 -5.02 -12.11
CA SER A 79 17.63 -3.70 -12.72
C SER A 79 16.55 -2.72 -12.31
N LEU A 80 16.95 -1.46 -12.17
CA LEU A 80 16.07 -0.32 -11.93
C LEU A 80 16.23 0.68 -13.08
N GLN A 81 15.12 1.12 -13.65
CA GLN A 81 15.05 2.16 -14.67
C GLN A 81 14.02 3.20 -14.25
N GLU A 82 14.42 4.45 -14.22
CA GLU A 82 13.54 5.58 -13.89
C GLU A 82 13.76 6.69 -14.92
N TYR A 83 12.68 7.14 -15.52
CA TYR A 83 12.66 8.26 -16.45
C TYR A 83 11.59 9.24 -16.02
N GLU A 84 11.93 10.50 -15.97
CA GLU A 84 10.99 11.56 -15.61
C GLU A 84 11.20 12.77 -16.51
N LEU A 85 10.10 13.29 -17.04
CA LEU A 85 10.04 14.56 -17.77
C LEU A 85 9.08 15.48 -17.03
N ILE A 86 9.56 16.66 -16.69
CA ILE A 86 8.80 17.69 -15.99
C ILE A 86 8.81 18.96 -16.83
N ALA A 87 7.63 19.55 -17.02
CA ALA A 87 7.48 20.90 -17.55
C ALA A 87 6.70 21.73 -16.55
N SER A 88 7.27 22.87 -16.15
CA SER A 88 6.64 23.80 -15.21
C SER A 88 6.92 25.25 -15.62
N GLY A 89 6.00 26.13 -15.27
CA GLY A 89 6.16 27.55 -15.58
C GLY A 89 4.90 28.33 -15.31
N GLY A 90 4.91 29.60 -15.73
CA GLY A 90 3.76 30.49 -15.65
C GLY A 90 3.82 31.54 -16.73
N ALA A 91 2.65 31.85 -17.30
CA ALA A 91 2.46 32.92 -18.26
C ALA A 91 1.27 33.78 -17.81
N GLY A 92 1.51 35.05 -17.57
CA GLY A 92 0.50 35.97 -17.06
C GLY A 92 -0.05 35.50 -15.72
N LYS A 93 -1.35 35.21 -15.69
CA LYS A 93 -2.09 34.79 -14.47
C LYS A 93 -2.20 33.28 -14.31
N THR A 94 -1.55 32.52 -15.17
CA THR A 94 -1.66 31.04 -15.18
C THR A 94 -0.32 30.43 -14.86
N THR A 95 -0.30 29.48 -13.91
CA THR A 95 0.85 28.64 -13.63
C THR A 95 0.50 27.19 -13.91
N TYR A 96 1.47 26.43 -14.42
CA TYR A 96 1.28 25.02 -14.75
C TYR A 96 2.45 24.16 -14.25
N TYR A 97 2.15 22.91 -14.00
CA TYR A 97 3.10 21.85 -13.75
C TYR A 97 2.60 20.57 -14.41
N THR A 98 3.41 19.98 -15.25
CA THR A 98 3.11 18.70 -15.88
C THR A 98 4.31 17.78 -15.72
N SER A 99 4.08 16.52 -15.39
CA SER A 99 5.14 15.50 -15.35
C SER A 99 4.66 14.19 -15.94
N LEU A 100 5.58 13.51 -16.61
CA LEU A 100 5.45 12.14 -17.07
C LEU A 100 6.60 11.35 -16.44
N SER A 101 6.30 10.23 -15.79
CA SER A 101 7.31 9.35 -15.22
C SER A 101 7.05 7.90 -15.60
N TYR A 102 8.15 7.17 -15.81
CA TYR A 102 8.15 5.73 -16.04
C TYR A 102 9.20 5.10 -15.13
N ASN A 103 8.80 4.08 -14.39
CA ASN A 103 9.67 3.31 -13.51
C ASN A 103 9.50 1.83 -13.83
N LYS A 104 10.61 1.12 -14.01
CA LYS A 104 10.63 -0.33 -14.16
C LYS A 104 11.70 -0.93 -13.28
N THR A 105 11.32 -1.89 -12.47
CA THR A 105 12.23 -2.68 -11.64
C THR A 105 12.06 -4.15 -11.99
N ASN A 106 13.15 -4.78 -12.38
CA ASN A 106 13.23 -6.24 -12.44
C ASN A 106 13.92 -6.71 -11.17
N GLY A 107 13.25 -7.55 -10.40
CA GLY A 107 13.75 -8.07 -9.13
C GLY A 107 14.92 -9.04 -9.31
N ILE A 108 15.60 -9.33 -8.21
CA ILE A 108 16.68 -10.35 -8.16
C ILE A 108 16.13 -11.78 -8.28
N VAL A 109 14.83 -11.99 -8.00
CA VAL A 109 14.13 -13.24 -8.31
C VAL A 109 13.54 -13.13 -9.71
N PRO A 110 13.74 -14.12 -10.61
CA PRO A 110 13.09 -14.15 -11.91
C PRO A 110 11.56 -14.01 -11.77
N THR A 111 10.91 -13.34 -12.72
CA THR A 111 9.47 -13.05 -12.75
C THR A 111 8.99 -12.00 -11.75
N VAL A 112 9.71 -11.72 -10.66
CA VAL A 112 9.39 -10.61 -9.77
C VAL A 112 9.75 -9.28 -10.43
N GLY A 113 8.81 -8.35 -10.43
CA GLY A 113 9.02 -7.04 -11.05
C GLY A 113 7.94 -6.03 -10.75
N PHE A 114 8.28 -4.79 -11.02
CA PHE A 114 7.41 -3.64 -10.85
C PHE A 114 7.53 -2.73 -12.07
N GLU A 115 6.40 -2.30 -12.60
CA GLU A 115 6.34 -1.33 -13.69
C GLU A 115 5.28 -0.28 -13.36
N LYS A 116 5.63 1.00 -13.53
CA LYS A 116 4.75 2.10 -13.20
C LYS A 116 4.92 3.24 -14.19
N MET A 117 3.81 3.72 -14.72
CA MET A 117 3.74 4.92 -15.54
C MET A 117 2.77 5.91 -14.90
N GLN A 118 3.17 7.17 -14.80
CA GLN A 118 2.33 8.21 -14.21
C GLN A 118 2.39 9.48 -15.04
N ILE A 119 1.24 10.13 -15.13
CA ILE A 119 1.09 11.47 -15.67
C ILE A 119 0.47 12.37 -14.61
N ARG A 120 0.98 13.58 -14.47
CA ARG A 120 0.42 14.61 -13.60
C ARG A 120 0.29 15.91 -14.36
N ALA A 121 -0.83 16.60 -14.18
CA ALA A 121 -1.05 17.92 -14.72
C ALA A 121 -1.75 18.80 -13.68
N ASN A 122 -1.12 19.90 -13.30
CA ASN A 122 -1.65 20.89 -12.39
C ASN A 122 -1.72 22.22 -13.11
N LEU A 123 -2.84 22.90 -13.00
CA LEU A 123 -3.08 24.21 -13.57
C LEU A 123 -3.69 25.11 -12.50
N ASP A 124 -3.18 26.31 -12.34
CA ASP A 124 -3.74 27.37 -11.51
C ASP A 124 -3.88 28.63 -12.35
N THR A 125 -5.07 29.22 -12.36
CA THR A 125 -5.36 30.43 -13.15
C THR A 125 -6.11 31.44 -12.30
N GLU A 126 -5.61 32.67 -12.25
CA GLU A 126 -6.33 33.82 -11.71
C GLU A 126 -7.21 34.40 -12.83
N LEU A 127 -8.51 34.11 -12.78
CA LEU A 127 -9.46 34.61 -13.78
C LEU A 127 -9.57 36.13 -13.66
N ASN A 128 -9.54 36.65 -12.45
CA ASN A 128 -9.46 38.08 -12.14
C ASN A 128 -8.89 38.28 -10.71
N LYS A 129 -8.95 39.50 -10.18
CA LYS A 129 -8.38 39.85 -8.86
C LYS A 129 -9.04 39.14 -7.66
N TRP A 130 -10.25 38.65 -7.85
CA TRP A 130 -11.06 38.05 -6.79
C TRP A 130 -11.48 36.60 -7.07
N LEU A 131 -11.11 36.05 -8.23
CA LEU A 131 -11.50 34.69 -8.63
C LEU A 131 -10.32 33.91 -9.18
N LYS A 132 -10.01 32.81 -8.53
CA LYS A 132 -8.98 31.85 -8.92
C LYS A 132 -9.58 30.46 -9.09
N MET A 133 -9.15 29.72 -10.09
CA MET A 133 -9.49 28.32 -10.29
C MET A 133 -8.24 27.49 -10.52
N GLY A 134 -8.34 26.21 -10.24
CA GLY A 134 -7.28 25.29 -10.60
C GLY A 134 -7.75 23.86 -10.69
N THR A 135 -6.92 23.08 -11.39
CA THR A 135 -7.12 21.65 -11.57
C THR A 135 -5.89 20.88 -11.13
N ARG A 136 -6.10 19.69 -10.63
CA ARG A 136 -5.06 18.72 -10.27
C ARG A 136 -5.47 17.39 -10.86
N LEU A 137 -4.73 16.91 -11.84
CA LEU A 137 -5.01 15.65 -12.51
C LEU A 137 -3.82 14.73 -12.32
N HIS A 138 -4.09 13.50 -11.98
CA HIS A 138 -3.09 12.44 -11.85
C HIS A 138 -3.66 11.16 -12.41
N GLY A 139 -2.98 10.58 -13.40
CA GLY A 139 -3.27 9.28 -13.97
C GLY A 139 -2.09 8.35 -13.78
N GLY A 140 -2.34 7.07 -13.57
CA GLY A 140 -1.29 6.09 -13.39
C GLY A 140 -1.68 4.69 -13.83
N TYR A 141 -0.69 3.98 -14.33
CA TYR A 141 -0.68 2.54 -14.55
C TYR A 141 0.40 1.93 -13.67
N MET A 142 0.10 0.81 -13.07
CA MET A 142 1.04 0.03 -12.28
C MET A 142 0.83 -1.45 -12.55
N LYS A 143 1.94 -2.19 -12.73
CA LYS A 143 1.95 -3.64 -12.75
C LYS A 143 2.95 -4.12 -11.71
N VAL A 144 2.50 -4.99 -10.82
CA VAL A 144 3.34 -5.74 -9.88
C VAL A 144 3.30 -7.20 -10.31
N SER A 145 4.45 -7.81 -10.50
CA SER A 145 4.57 -9.25 -10.71
C SER A 145 5.32 -9.85 -9.54
N ASP A 146 4.81 -10.92 -8.98
CA ASP A 146 5.35 -11.55 -7.79
C ASP A 146 5.31 -13.07 -7.92
N VAL A 147 6.01 -13.78 -7.03
CA VAL A 147 5.89 -15.23 -6.88
C VAL A 147 4.87 -15.55 -5.80
N GLN A 148 4.11 -16.62 -5.99
CA GLN A 148 3.17 -17.05 -4.96
C GLN A 148 3.91 -17.72 -3.81
N ASN A 149 3.74 -17.20 -2.60
CA ASN A 149 4.46 -17.69 -1.43
C ASN A 149 3.81 -18.90 -0.74
N SER A 150 2.72 -19.50 -1.27
CA SER A 150 1.98 -20.36 -0.40
C SER A 150 1.37 -21.62 -1.01
N LEU A 151 1.92 -22.75 -0.61
CA LEU A 151 1.13 -23.94 -0.29
C LEU A 151 0.82 -24.04 1.22
N LEU A 152 1.51 -23.28 2.07
CA LEU A 152 1.46 -23.36 3.54
C LEU A 152 1.12 -22.01 4.22
N GLY A 153 0.44 -21.10 3.51
CA GLY A 153 0.19 -19.76 4.00
C GLY A 153 1.41 -18.85 3.87
N ASP A 154 1.37 -17.67 4.48
CA ASP A 154 2.46 -16.68 4.49
C ASP A 154 3.72 -17.11 5.26
N SER A 155 3.92 -18.42 5.49
CA SER A 155 5.13 -18.90 6.13
C SER A 155 6.31 -18.76 5.18
N GLY A 156 7.38 -18.11 5.63
CA GLY A 156 8.64 -18.02 4.89
C GLY A 156 9.26 -19.38 4.54
N LEU A 157 8.67 -20.48 4.99
CA LEU A 157 9.08 -21.87 4.79
C LEU A 157 8.37 -22.55 3.61
N ALA A 158 7.64 -21.82 2.76
CA ALA A 158 6.99 -22.40 1.60
C ALA A 158 8.04 -22.87 0.56
N PRO A 159 7.90 -24.07 -0.05
CA PRO A 159 8.80 -24.55 -1.08
C PRO A 159 8.92 -23.65 -2.31
N THR A 160 7.92 -22.80 -2.52
CA THR A 160 7.89 -21.78 -3.59
C THR A 160 8.65 -20.50 -3.21
N ASN A 161 9.08 -20.35 -1.95
CA ASN A 161 9.95 -19.27 -1.54
C ASN A 161 11.38 -19.56 -2.04
N PRO A 162 11.94 -18.73 -2.95
CA PRO A 162 13.23 -18.99 -3.55
C PRO A 162 14.39 -19.03 -2.56
N PHE A 163 14.35 -18.21 -1.53
CA PHE A 163 15.41 -18.15 -0.52
C PHE A 163 15.36 -19.37 0.40
N TYR A 164 14.17 -19.76 0.85
CA TYR A 164 14.02 -20.96 1.64
C TYR A 164 14.47 -22.20 0.88
N SER A 165 13.99 -22.38 -0.35
CA SER A 165 14.36 -23.53 -1.17
C SER A 165 15.83 -23.53 -1.54
N GLY A 166 16.40 -22.37 -1.84
CA GLY A 166 17.82 -22.22 -2.12
C GLY A 166 18.72 -22.63 -0.96
N MET A 167 18.26 -22.44 0.28
CA MET A 167 19.00 -22.85 1.48
C MET A 167 18.71 -24.29 1.93
N ALA A 168 17.50 -24.80 1.65
CA ALA A 168 17.10 -26.14 2.08
C ALA A 168 17.56 -27.27 1.15
N LEU A 169 17.74 -26.97 -0.14
CA LEU A 169 18.10 -27.96 -1.15
C LEU A 169 19.60 -28.23 -1.19
N ALA A 170 19.96 -29.53 -1.13
CA ALA A 170 21.34 -29.95 -1.15
C ALA A 170 22.00 -29.73 -2.53
N PRO A 171 23.29 -29.39 -2.58
CA PRO A 171 24.00 -29.22 -3.85
C PRO A 171 24.16 -30.51 -4.67
N THR A 172 23.92 -31.70 -4.09
CA THR A 172 23.85 -32.99 -4.75
C THR A 172 22.56 -33.23 -5.52
N MET A 173 21.53 -32.44 -5.27
CA MET A 173 20.24 -32.52 -5.97
C MET A 173 20.29 -31.72 -7.26
N ASN A 174 19.98 -32.34 -8.39
CA ASN A 174 19.99 -31.68 -9.68
C ASN A 174 18.68 -30.88 -9.87
N ALA A 175 18.82 -29.66 -10.38
CA ALA A 175 17.68 -28.83 -10.74
C ALA A 175 16.95 -29.32 -12.00
N TYR A 176 17.69 -29.99 -12.90
CA TYR A 176 17.21 -30.49 -14.19
C TYR A 176 17.58 -31.94 -14.38
N ASN A 177 16.75 -32.66 -15.11
CA ASN A 177 17.02 -33.98 -15.62
C ASN A 177 18.05 -33.93 -16.76
N GLU A 178 18.54 -35.09 -17.24
CA GLU A 178 19.49 -35.18 -18.33
C GLU A 178 18.94 -34.63 -19.66
N ASP A 179 17.64 -34.71 -19.87
CA ASP A 179 16.94 -34.18 -21.04
C ASP A 179 16.64 -32.65 -20.96
N GLY A 180 17.05 -32.01 -19.86
CA GLY A 180 16.85 -30.59 -19.63
C GLY A 180 15.49 -30.21 -19.03
N SER A 181 14.61 -31.18 -18.78
CA SER A 181 13.35 -30.95 -18.05
C SER A 181 13.61 -30.69 -16.57
N TYR A 182 12.64 -30.08 -15.88
CA TYR A 182 12.76 -29.86 -14.44
C TYR A 182 12.74 -31.19 -13.67
N ASN A 183 13.66 -31.32 -12.73
CA ASN A 183 13.66 -32.44 -11.80
C ASN A 183 12.68 -32.18 -10.65
N PHE A 184 11.74 -33.10 -10.43
CA PHE A 184 10.77 -33.05 -9.34
C PHE A 184 11.06 -34.08 -8.23
N ASP A 185 12.13 -34.87 -8.33
CA ASP A 185 12.59 -35.77 -7.25
C ASP A 185 13.39 -34.97 -6.21
N LEU A 186 12.68 -34.14 -5.43
CA LEU A 186 13.18 -33.20 -4.45
C LEU A 186 12.43 -33.32 -3.11
N PRO A 187 12.65 -34.41 -2.36
CA PRO A 187 11.81 -34.77 -1.21
C PRO A 187 11.82 -33.73 -0.07
N PHE A 188 12.90 -32.96 0.11
CA PHE A 188 12.99 -31.93 1.14
C PHE A 188 12.10 -30.70 0.90
N VAL A 189 11.60 -30.52 -0.29
CA VAL A 189 10.70 -29.44 -0.69
C VAL A 189 9.39 -30.00 -1.28
N PHE A 190 8.94 -31.13 -0.75
CA PHE A 190 7.69 -31.79 -1.16
C PHE A 190 7.61 -32.10 -2.65
N ASN A 191 8.75 -32.43 -3.28
CA ASN A 191 8.87 -32.66 -4.72
C ASN A 191 8.44 -31.46 -5.60
N VAL A 192 8.53 -30.25 -5.08
CA VAL A 192 8.34 -29.02 -5.85
C VAL A 192 9.69 -28.54 -6.34
N ASN A 193 9.87 -28.44 -7.66
CA ASN A 193 11.06 -27.76 -8.20
C ASN A 193 10.86 -26.23 -8.06
N PRO A 194 11.66 -25.53 -7.25
CA PRO A 194 11.44 -24.11 -7.01
C PRO A 194 11.74 -23.24 -8.24
N ILE A 195 12.59 -23.68 -9.14
CA ILE A 195 12.87 -22.96 -10.39
C ILE A 195 11.65 -23.03 -11.31
N ALA A 196 11.06 -24.23 -11.45
CA ALA A 196 9.83 -24.42 -12.19
C ALA A 196 8.68 -23.59 -11.54
N ALA A 197 8.58 -23.62 -10.22
CA ALA A 197 7.57 -22.86 -9.48
C ALA A 197 7.66 -21.35 -9.75
N ILE A 198 8.87 -20.78 -9.80
CA ILE A 198 9.07 -19.36 -10.10
C ILE A 198 8.76 -19.05 -11.58
N ARG A 199 9.10 -19.92 -12.51
CA ARG A 199 9.02 -19.63 -13.96
C ARG A 199 7.67 -19.96 -14.57
N GLU A 200 6.98 -20.97 -14.06
CA GLU A 200 5.71 -21.47 -14.62
C GLU A 200 4.47 -20.85 -13.95
N GLN A 201 4.65 -20.15 -12.84
CA GLN A 201 3.58 -19.34 -12.25
C GLN A 201 3.41 -18.02 -13.00
N ASP A 202 2.16 -17.56 -13.14
CA ASP A 202 1.84 -16.24 -13.69
C ASP A 202 0.99 -15.49 -12.66
N LYS A 203 1.66 -14.66 -11.85
CA LYS A 203 1.02 -13.84 -10.82
C LYS A 203 1.33 -12.38 -11.04
N TYR A 204 0.29 -11.60 -11.18
CA TYR A 204 0.41 -10.15 -11.27
C TYR A 204 -0.86 -9.41 -10.83
N ASP A 205 -0.64 -8.18 -10.39
CA ASP A 205 -1.66 -7.16 -10.23
C ASP A 205 -1.40 -6.01 -11.21
N LYS A 206 -2.44 -5.64 -11.97
CA LYS A 206 -2.43 -4.46 -12.84
C LYS A 206 -3.44 -3.46 -12.31
N GLN A 207 -2.98 -2.25 -12.03
CA GLN A 207 -3.83 -1.18 -11.54
C GLN A 207 -3.80 0.02 -12.48
N TYR A 208 -4.98 0.55 -12.77
CA TYR A 208 -5.17 1.87 -13.35
C TYR A 208 -5.79 2.77 -12.30
N LYS A 209 -5.20 3.94 -12.10
CA LYS A 209 -5.67 4.91 -11.11
C LYS A 209 -5.80 6.28 -11.74
N PHE A 210 -6.90 6.98 -11.42
CA PHE A 210 -7.14 8.35 -11.79
C PHE A 210 -7.57 9.16 -10.58
N ASN A 211 -6.95 10.31 -10.37
CA ASN A 211 -7.34 11.31 -9.39
C ASN A 211 -7.51 12.65 -10.10
N GLY A 212 -8.66 13.25 -9.92
CA GLY A 212 -8.97 14.58 -10.45
C GLY A 212 -9.52 15.47 -9.36
N THR A 213 -9.01 16.69 -9.25
CA THR A 213 -9.53 17.73 -8.37
C THR A 213 -9.70 19.01 -9.14
N VAL A 214 -10.85 19.65 -9.01
CA VAL A 214 -11.11 21.01 -9.47
C VAL A 214 -11.44 21.86 -8.27
N TYR A 215 -10.85 23.03 -8.18
CA TYR A 215 -11.19 24.00 -7.14
C TYR A 215 -11.51 25.36 -7.74
N LEU A 216 -12.38 26.07 -7.02
CA LEU A 216 -12.69 27.48 -7.26
C LEU A 216 -12.48 28.23 -5.94
N GLU A 217 -11.77 29.34 -6.01
CA GLU A 217 -11.52 30.24 -4.87
C GLU A 217 -11.99 31.64 -5.24
N TRP A 218 -12.89 32.18 -4.43
CA TRP A 218 -13.47 33.50 -4.59
C TRP A 218 -13.15 34.38 -3.38
N LYS A 219 -12.53 35.54 -3.63
CA LYS A 219 -12.12 36.52 -2.63
C LYS A 219 -12.84 37.85 -2.89
N PRO A 220 -14.10 38.01 -2.42
CA PRO A 220 -14.85 39.24 -2.65
C PRO A 220 -14.23 40.47 -1.96
N ILE A 221 -13.62 40.25 -0.83
CA ILE A 221 -12.82 41.23 -0.09
C ILE A 221 -11.53 40.59 0.39
N LYS A 222 -10.53 41.40 0.77
CA LYS A 222 -9.19 40.93 1.16
C LYS A 222 -9.22 39.89 2.30
N GLN A 223 -10.14 40.06 3.23
CA GLN A 223 -10.24 39.23 4.44
C GLN A 223 -11.06 37.94 4.24
N LEU A 224 -11.92 37.86 3.20
CA LEU A 224 -12.88 36.77 3.06
C LEU A 224 -12.58 35.91 1.85
N THR A 225 -12.43 34.61 2.07
CA THR A 225 -12.16 33.62 1.03
C THR A 225 -13.22 32.53 1.08
N PHE A 226 -13.92 32.33 -0.05
CA PHE A 226 -14.76 31.15 -0.29
C PHE A 226 -13.99 30.19 -1.17
N ARG A 227 -13.95 28.91 -0.80
CA ARG A 227 -13.30 27.88 -1.60
C ARG A 227 -14.14 26.62 -1.67
N THR A 228 -14.30 26.11 -2.91
CA THR A 228 -14.86 24.79 -3.15
C THR A 228 -13.82 23.92 -3.81
N ASN A 229 -13.65 22.69 -3.29
CA ASN A 229 -12.82 21.65 -3.89
C ASN A 229 -13.72 20.45 -4.21
N ASN A 230 -13.66 19.96 -5.43
CA ASN A 230 -14.41 18.79 -5.86
C ASN A 230 -13.41 17.80 -6.44
N SER A 231 -13.40 16.58 -5.93
CA SER A 231 -12.46 15.56 -6.34
C SER A 231 -13.12 14.23 -6.62
N ILE A 232 -12.54 13.52 -7.57
CA ILE A 232 -12.83 12.14 -7.87
C ILE A 232 -11.52 11.35 -7.76
N GLU A 233 -11.56 10.22 -7.07
CA GLU A 233 -10.55 9.19 -7.14
C GLU A 233 -11.20 7.91 -7.65
N TYR A 234 -10.58 7.30 -8.64
CA TYR A 234 -11.02 6.04 -9.22
C TYR A 234 -9.82 5.13 -9.44
N ALA A 235 -9.95 3.87 -9.07
CA ALA A 235 -8.99 2.86 -9.45
C ALA A 235 -9.68 1.55 -9.80
N THR A 236 -9.11 0.84 -10.76
CA THR A 236 -9.43 -0.55 -11.07
C THR A 236 -8.17 -1.38 -10.99
N THR A 237 -8.27 -2.56 -10.38
CA THR A 237 -7.17 -3.52 -10.24
C THR A 237 -7.61 -4.85 -10.80
N THR A 238 -6.86 -5.37 -11.76
CA THR A 238 -7.01 -6.73 -12.27
C THR A 238 -5.91 -7.58 -11.66
N SER A 239 -6.31 -8.57 -10.87
CA SER A 239 -5.41 -9.56 -10.26
C SER A 239 -5.49 -10.88 -11.01
N ARG A 240 -4.36 -11.53 -11.20
CA ARG A 240 -4.26 -12.85 -11.78
C ARG A 240 -3.22 -13.65 -11.03
N ALA A 241 -3.56 -14.89 -10.67
CA ALA A 241 -2.64 -15.84 -10.05
C ALA A 241 -2.90 -17.23 -10.62
N TYR A 242 -2.03 -17.68 -11.52
CA TYR A 242 -1.99 -19.04 -12.03
C TYR A 242 -0.92 -19.83 -11.30
N SER A 243 -1.26 -21.03 -10.85
CA SER A 243 -0.35 -22.00 -10.25
C SER A 243 -0.47 -23.34 -10.96
N PRO A 244 0.62 -23.88 -11.50
CA PRO A 244 0.61 -25.23 -12.12
C PRO A 244 0.39 -26.31 -11.08
N ALA A 245 -0.04 -27.50 -11.51
CA ALA A 245 -0.41 -28.60 -10.62
C ALA A 245 0.71 -29.07 -9.68
N PHE A 246 1.96 -29.00 -10.12
CA PHE A 246 3.10 -29.43 -9.29
C PHE A 246 3.43 -28.46 -8.13
N VAL A 247 2.86 -27.26 -8.15
CA VAL A 247 2.97 -26.27 -7.05
C VAL A 247 1.87 -26.47 -6.03
N ASN A 248 0.73 -26.97 -6.44
CA ASN A 248 -0.43 -27.20 -5.58
C ASN A 248 -0.40 -28.63 -4.99
N THR A 249 -1.20 -28.85 -3.95
CA THR A 249 -1.46 -30.20 -3.47
C THR A 249 -2.20 -31.02 -4.53
N ALA A 250 -2.03 -32.33 -4.52
CA ALA A 250 -2.67 -33.23 -5.48
C ALA A 250 -4.22 -33.05 -5.58
N SER A 251 -4.83 -32.54 -4.51
CA SER A 251 -6.30 -32.33 -4.44
C SER A 251 -6.79 -31.16 -5.29
N TYR A 252 -5.94 -30.20 -5.67
CA TYR A 252 -6.36 -28.98 -6.37
C TYR A 252 -5.89 -28.89 -7.82
N GLY A 253 -4.91 -29.73 -8.22
CA GLY A 253 -4.33 -29.66 -9.56
C GLY A 253 -3.79 -28.25 -9.89
N ALA A 254 -3.78 -27.88 -11.15
CA ALA A 254 -3.47 -26.51 -11.55
C ALA A 254 -4.63 -25.58 -11.18
N SER A 255 -4.33 -24.39 -10.66
CA SER A 255 -5.35 -23.43 -10.24
C SER A 255 -5.16 -22.06 -10.92
N LEU A 256 -6.27 -21.38 -11.11
CA LEU A 256 -6.31 -19.99 -11.58
C LEU A 256 -7.25 -19.18 -10.71
N ASN A 257 -6.74 -18.13 -10.13
CA ASN A 257 -7.52 -17.09 -9.50
C ASN A 257 -7.42 -15.82 -10.34
N THR A 258 -8.55 -15.23 -10.68
CA THR A 258 -8.61 -13.93 -11.34
C THR A 258 -9.66 -13.06 -10.65
N ALA A 259 -9.33 -11.81 -10.41
CA ALA A 259 -10.24 -10.87 -9.79
C ALA A 259 -10.14 -9.50 -10.47
N GLU A 260 -11.25 -8.83 -10.54
CA GLU A 260 -11.30 -7.41 -10.86
C GLU A 260 -11.93 -6.68 -9.67
N SER A 261 -11.23 -5.69 -9.15
CA SER A 261 -11.72 -4.82 -8.10
C SER A 261 -11.64 -3.37 -8.55
N GLN A 262 -12.63 -2.60 -8.17
CA GLN A 262 -12.64 -1.17 -8.45
C GLN A 262 -13.14 -0.40 -7.24
N TYR A 263 -12.67 0.83 -7.09
CA TYR A 263 -13.26 1.76 -6.15
C TYR A 263 -13.37 3.16 -6.73
N ARG A 264 -14.33 3.90 -6.21
CA ARG A 264 -14.59 5.29 -6.54
C ARG A 264 -14.80 6.08 -5.25
N ILE A 265 -14.12 7.21 -5.14
CA ILE A 265 -14.31 8.17 -4.05
C ILE A 265 -14.69 9.51 -4.68
N LEU A 266 -15.81 10.07 -4.26
CA LEU A 266 -16.23 11.42 -4.60
C LEU A 266 -16.15 12.27 -3.35
N THR A 267 -15.45 13.39 -3.41
CA THR A 267 -15.34 14.32 -2.29
C THR A 267 -15.66 15.74 -2.74
N THR A 268 -16.53 16.42 -2.00
CA THR A 268 -16.74 17.86 -2.12
C THR A 268 -16.43 18.50 -0.78
N SER A 269 -15.67 19.59 -0.78
CA SER A 269 -15.33 20.36 0.42
C SER A 269 -15.51 21.84 0.13
N ASN A 270 -16.35 22.50 0.92
CA ASN A 270 -16.70 23.90 0.77
C ASN A 270 -16.31 24.64 2.06
N THR A 271 -15.52 25.70 1.94
CA THR A 271 -15.02 26.45 3.09
C THR A 271 -15.20 27.95 2.90
N ILE A 272 -15.44 28.63 4.00
CA ILE A 272 -15.41 30.08 4.12
C ILE A 272 -14.35 30.39 5.16
N THR A 273 -13.37 31.19 4.80
CA THR A 273 -12.31 31.65 5.70
C THR A 273 -12.36 33.17 5.82
N TYR A 274 -12.39 33.67 7.04
CA TYR A 274 -12.16 35.05 7.36
C TYR A 274 -10.81 35.18 8.06
N ASP A 275 -9.94 36.03 7.55
CA ASP A 275 -8.58 36.27 8.06
C ASP A 275 -8.33 37.77 8.12
N ASP A 276 -8.06 38.30 9.32
CA ASP A 276 -7.83 39.73 9.50
C ASP A 276 -6.82 40.01 10.64
N LEU A 277 -6.15 41.15 10.51
CA LEU A 277 -5.24 41.70 11.50
C LEU A 277 -5.75 43.08 11.91
N PHE A 278 -6.27 43.20 13.14
CA PHE A 278 -6.78 44.44 13.68
C PHE A 278 -5.71 45.17 14.49
N ASN A 279 -5.52 46.46 14.25
CA ASN A 279 -4.62 47.33 15.01
C ASN A 279 -3.18 46.77 15.13
N ASP A 280 -2.71 45.98 14.16
CA ASP A 280 -1.40 45.31 14.13
C ASP A 280 -1.13 44.30 15.28
N ASP A 281 -2.03 44.24 16.26
CA ASP A 281 -1.88 43.44 17.48
C ASP A 281 -2.78 42.20 17.54
N HIS A 282 -3.91 42.23 16.84
CA HIS A 282 -4.97 41.21 16.97
C HIS A 282 -5.16 40.47 15.66
N SER A 283 -4.66 39.24 15.57
CA SER A 283 -4.90 38.38 14.41
C SER A 283 -6.03 37.42 14.68
N LEU A 284 -7.03 37.40 13.81
CA LEU A 284 -8.19 36.52 13.87
C LEU A 284 -8.31 35.72 12.56
N ASN A 285 -8.31 34.41 12.67
CA ASN A 285 -8.62 33.51 11.58
C ASN A 285 -9.83 32.64 11.96
N VAL A 286 -10.88 32.68 11.15
CA VAL A 286 -12.10 31.85 11.34
C VAL A 286 -12.37 31.10 10.05
N LEU A 287 -12.52 29.79 10.15
CA LEU A 287 -12.88 28.92 9.05
C LEU A 287 -14.15 28.15 9.40
N ILE A 288 -15.11 28.14 8.48
CA ILE A 288 -16.30 27.31 8.55
C ILE A 288 -16.32 26.46 7.29
N GLY A 289 -16.64 25.19 7.42
CA GLY A 289 -16.64 24.27 6.29
C GLY A 289 -17.70 23.19 6.34
N GLN A 290 -18.01 22.68 5.17
CA GLN A 290 -18.82 21.51 4.92
C GLN A 290 -18.03 20.57 4.00
N GLU A 291 -18.08 19.26 4.29
CA GLU A 291 -17.49 18.23 3.47
C GLU A 291 -18.48 17.09 3.29
N ALA A 292 -18.52 16.52 2.10
CA ALA A 292 -19.24 15.29 1.82
C ALA A 292 -18.33 14.34 1.05
N ASN A 293 -18.36 13.09 1.47
CA ASN A 293 -17.57 12.00 0.87
C ASN A 293 -18.48 10.82 0.57
N ALA A 294 -18.36 10.25 -0.63
CA ALA A 294 -19.03 9.02 -1.04
C ALA A 294 -17.99 8.04 -1.56
N TYR A 295 -17.95 6.86 -0.97
CA TYR A 295 -17.09 5.75 -1.32
C TYR A 295 -17.92 4.59 -1.84
N GLU A 296 -17.49 4.00 -2.95
CA GLU A 296 -18.03 2.79 -3.52
C GLU A 296 -16.87 1.87 -3.90
N SER A 297 -16.97 0.61 -3.53
CA SER A 297 -16.00 -0.43 -3.94
C SER A 297 -16.74 -1.68 -4.33
N SER A 298 -16.35 -2.28 -5.46
CA SER A 298 -16.87 -3.56 -5.90
C SER A 298 -15.75 -4.49 -6.33
N PHE A 299 -16.00 -5.79 -6.26
CA PHE A 299 -15.11 -6.79 -6.82
C PHE A 299 -15.90 -7.92 -7.46
N LEU A 300 -15.26 -8.55 -8.45
CA LEU A 300 -15.67 -9.81 -9.05
C LEU A 300 -14.45 -10.73 -9.08
N GLN A 301 -14.60 -11.95 -8.54
CA GLN A 301 -13.53 -12.94 -8.46
C GLN A 301 -13.98 -14.25 -9.03
N GLY A 302 -13.12 -14.90 -9.81
CA GLY A 302 -13.28 -16.26 -10.28
C GLY A 302 -12.09 -17.12 -9.85
N ILE A 303 -12.37 -18.26 -9.23
CA ILE A 303 -11.37 -19.28 -8.88
C ILE A 303 -11.71 -20.56 -9.63
N SER A 304 -10.71 -21.20 -10.20
CA SER A 304 -10.86 -22.45 -10.92
C SER A 304 -9.72 -23.40 -10.57
N TYR A 305 -10.06 -24.65 -10.33
CA TYR A 305 -9.11 -25.74 -10.06
C TYR A 305 -9.08 -26.71 -11.25
N HIS A 306 -8.06 -27.56 -11.33
CA HIS A 306 -7.85 -28.52 -12.42
C HIS A 306 -7.84 -27.85 -13.81
N VAL A 307 -7.23 -26.67 -13.89
CA VAL A 307 -7.12 -25.89 -15.13
C VAL A 307 -6.28 -26.69 -16.15
N ASN A 308 -6.70 -26.70 -17.41
CA ASN A 308 -5.93 -27.35 -18.48
C ASN A 308 -4.57 -26.65 -18.70
N GLN A 309 -3.49 -27.35 -18.38
CA GLN A 309 -2.11 -26.85 -18.45
C GLN A 309 -1.52 -26.87 -19.86
N GLN A 310 -2.13 -27.57 -20.81
CA GLN A 310 -1.63 -27.69 -22.19
C GLN A 310 -1.99 -26.50 -23.08
N ARG A 311 -2.77 -25.54 -22.57
CA ARG A 311 -3.15 -24.33 -23.31
C ARG A 311 -2.20 -23.19 -22.98
N PRO A 312 -1.82 -22.37 -23.97
CA PRO A 312 -0.98 -21.18 -23.74
C PRO A 312 -1.72 -20.07 -22.96
N TYR A 313 -3.05 -20.12 -22.91
CA TYR A 313 -3.90 -19.22 -22.14
C TYR A 313 -4.80 -19.99 -21.20
N HIS A 314 -4.68 -19.73 -19.93
CA HIS A 314 -5.52 -20.34 -18.88
C HIS A 314 -6.73 -19.43 -18.60
N SER A 315 -7.91 -20.03 -18.53
CA SER A 315 -9.18 -19.33 -18.29
C SER A 315 -9.99 -20.03 -17.21
N VAL A 316 -10.64 -19.23 -16.36
CA VAL A 316 -11.54 -19.73 -15.30
C VAL A 316 -12.71 -20.52 -15.90
N GLY A 317 -13.20 -20.13 -17.09
CA GLY A 317 -14.37 -20.74 -17.72
C GLY A 317 -14.14 -22.11 -18.37
N VAL A 318 -12.91 -22.64 -18.37
CA VAL A 318 -12.58 -23.95 -19.01
C VAL A 318 -12.02 -24.98 -18.05
N SER A 319 -12.28 -24.83 -16.76
CA SER A 319 -12.00 -25.86 -15.77
C SER A 319 -13.03 -26.98 -15.85
N VAL A 320 -12.59 -28.21 -15.58
CA VAL A 320 -13.45 -29.38 -15.59
C VAL A 320 -14.21 -29.53 -14.28
N GLU A 321 -13.67 -28.98 -13.19
CA GLU A 321 -14.22 -29.14 -11.82
C GLU A 321 -13.96 -27.88 -10.99
N ASP A 322 -14.81 -27.65 -9.98
CA ASP A 322 -14.65 -26.69 -8.90
C ASP A 322 -14.39 -25.23 -9.35
N GLN A 323 -15.36 -24.66 -10.04
CA GLN A 323 -15.37 -23.22 -10.30
C GLN A 323 -16.11 -22.50 -9.17
N ARG A 324 -15.49 -21.42 -8.67
CA ARG A 324 -16.10 -20.55 -7.66
C ARG A 324 -16.10 -19.12 -8.20
N VAL A 325 -17.25 -18.48 -8.08
CA VAL A 325 -17.39 -17.05 -8.40
C VAL A 325 -17.85 -16.35 -7.13
N GLY A 326 -17.28 -15.20 -6.89
CA GLY A 326 -17.68 -14.33 -5.79
C GLY A 326 -17.66 -12.87 -6.26
N ASP A 327 -18.60 -12.11 -5.74
CA ASP A 327 -18.68 -10.68 -5.98
C ASP A 327 -19.07 -9.95 -4.69
N GLY A 328 -18.88 -8.66 -4.69
CA GLY A 328 -19.29 -7.84 -3.56
C GLY A 328 -19.32 -6.37 -3.92
N LEU A 329 -20.20 -5.64 -3.24
CA LEU A 329 -20.36 -4.21 -3.31
C LEU A 329 -20.34 -3.63 -1.91
N THR A 330 -19.55 -2.59 -1.71
CA THR A 330 -19.49 -1.83 -0.46
C THR A 330 -19.65 -0.35 -0.76
N GLU A 331 -20.61 0.27 -0.11
CA GLU A 331 -20.87 1.71 -0.19
C GLU A 331 -20.75 2.35 1.18
N MET A 332 -20.24 3.56 1.21
CA MET A 332 -20.14 4.37 2.42
C MET A 332 -20.29 5.84 2.05
N ALA A 333 -20.97 6.59 2.89
CA ALA A 333 -21.07 8.05 2.77
C ALA A 333 -20.84 8.72 4.13
N MET A 334 -20.20 9.89 4.09
CA MET A 334 -20.01 10.75 5.24
C MET A 334 -20.28 12.20 4.87
N VAL A 335 -20.96 12.91 5.76
CA VAL A 335 -21.15 14.36 5.65
C VAL A 335 -20.68 15.00 6.95
N SER A 336 -19.93 16.08 6.81
CA SER A 336 -19.29 16.77 7.92
C SER A 336 -19.54 18.27 7.86
N PHE A 337 -19.75 18.89 9.03
CA PHE A 337 -19.74 20.34 9.21
C PHE A 337 -18.70 20.68 10.26
N PHE A 338 -17.89 21.68 10.00
CA PHE A 338 -16.81 22.03 10.92
C PHE A 338 -16.55 23.53 10.96
N GLY A 339 -16.02 23.97 12.11
CA GLY A 339 -15.57 25.32 12.32
C GLY A 339 -14.28 25.34 13.13
N VAL A 340 -13.41 26.29 12.81
CA VAL A 340 -12.16 26.56 13.51
C VAL A 340 -12.04 28.05 13.69
N ALA A 341 -11.70 28.49 14.90
CA ALA A 341 -11.35 29.87 15.18
C ALA A 341 -9.99 29.92 15.88
N GLU A 342 -9.12 30.78 15.39
CA GLU A 342 -7.79 31.00 15.94
C GLU A 342 -7.60 32.49 16.15
N TYR A 343 -7.18 32.85 17.35
CA TYR A 343 -6.91 34.21 17.74
C TYR A 343 -5.51 34.33 18.31
N ASN A 344 -4.81 35.37 17.92
CA ASN A 344 -3.48 35.71 18.40
C ASN A 344 -3.44 37.17 18.82
N TYR A 345 -2.91 37.43 20.01
CA TYR A 345 -2.66 38.77 20.50
C TYR A 345 -1.17 39.03 20.63
N LYS A 346 -0.68 40.02 19.89
CA LYS A 346 0.72 40.51 19.89
C LYS A 346 1.80 39.42 19.65
N GLY A 347 1.44 38.28 19.05
CA GLY A 347 2.38 37.17 18.96
C GLY A 347 2.72 36.53 20.32
N ARG A 348 2.04 36.91 21.39
CA ARG A 348 2.26 36.44 22.75
C ARG A 348 1.26 35.36 23.16
N TYR A 349 -0.03 35.58 22.96
CA TYR A 349 -1.12 34.69 23.38
C TYR A 349 -1.84 34.15 22.17
N TYR A 350 -1.95 32.85 22.11
CA TYR A 350 -2.66 32.12 21.03
C TYR A 350 -3.78 31.29 21.67
N VAL A 351 -4.98 31.41 21.15
CA VAL A 351 -6.13 30.57 21.51
C VAL A 351 -6.73 30.03 20.22
N LYS A 352 -7.00 28.73 20.20
CA LYS A 352 -7.65 28.05 19.07
C LYS A 352 -8.76 27.16 19.58
N GLY A 353 -9.93 27.25 18.96
CA GLY A 353 -11.05 26.37 19.16
C GLY A 353 -11.47 25.72 17.85
N SER A 354 -11.89 24.47 17.89
CA SER A 354 -12.49 23.80 16.75
C SER A 354 -13.68 22.94 17.18
N ILE A 355 -14.65 22.81 16.29
CA ILE A 355 -15.78 21.91 16.43
C ILE A 355 -16.05 21.25 15.08
N ARG A 356 -16.35 19.95 15.10
CA ARG A 356 -16.73 19.18 13.92
C ARG A 356 -17.87 18.22 14.26
N THR A 357 -18.84 18.15 13.39
CA THR A 357 -19.95 17.19 13.48
C THR A 357 -19.95 16.34 12.22
N ASP A 358 -19.82 15.03 12.39
CA ASP A 358 -19.72 14.04 11.32
C ASP A 358 -20.89 13.07 11.36
N GLY A 359 -21.55 12.87 10.22
CA GLY A 359 -22.58 11.88 10.02
C GLY A 359 -22.08 10.79 9.09
N SER A 360 -21.89 9.56 9.60
CA SER A 360 -21.40 8.41 8.83
C SER A 360 -22.49 7.38 8.59
N SER A 361 -22.59 6.86 7.36
CA SER A 361 -23.52 5.78 7.00
C SER A 361 -23.21 4.43 7.68
N LYS A 362 -22.03 4.28 8.28
CA LYS A 362 -21.64 3.07 9.02
C LYS A 362 -22.40 2.89 10.32
N PHE A 363 -22.92 3.98 10.89
CA PHE A 363 -23.61 3.96 12.17
C PHE A 363 -25.13 3.90 12.02
N GLY A 364 -25.77 3.43 13.06
CA GLY A 364 -27.21 3.31 13.12
C GLY A 364 -27.92 4.66 12.98
N PRO A 365 -29.14 4.70 12.41
CA PRO A 365 -29.85 5.93 12.11
C PRO A 365 -30.08 6.79 13.35
N ASP A 366 -30.19 6.17 14.54
CA ASP A 366 -30.45 6.86 15.78
C ASP A 366 -29.20 7.55 16.40
N LYS A 367 -27.99 7.16 15.96
CA LYS A 367 -26.70 7.61 16.50
C LYS A 367 -25.64 7.86 15.42
N ARG A 368 -26.09 8.20 14.23
CA ARG A 368 -25.21 8.41 13.05
C ARG A 368 -24.26 9.60 13.20
N TRP A 369 -24.70 10.64 13.92
CA TRP A 369 -23.95 11.87 14.09
C TRP A 369 -23.10 11.86 15.36
N GLY A 370 -21.80 12.19 15.19
CA GLY A 370 -20.86 12.45 16.28
C GLY A 370 -20.37 13.89 16.23
N THR A 371 -20.30 14.54 17.40
CA THR A 371 -19.75 15.90 17.52
C THR A 371 -18.48 15.86 18.34
N PHE A 372 -17.42 16.44 17.78
CA PHE A 372 -16.08 16.45 18.33
C PHE A 372 -15.58 17.88 18.41
N TRP A 373 -14.82 18.19 19.44
CA TRP A 373 -14.30 19.54 19.62
C TRP A 373 -12.91 19.53 20.23
N ALA A 374 -12.15 20.59 19.98
CA ALA A 374 -10.85 20.78 20.59
C ALA A 374 -10.65 22.25 20.94
N ALA A 375 -9.90 22.47 22.00
CA ALA A 375 -9.45 23.79 22.41
C ALA A 375 -7.97 23.75 22.76
N SER A 376 -7.24 24.79 22.38
CA SER A 376 -5.83 24.93 22.75
C SER A 376 -5.48 26.37 23.05
N ALA A 377 -4.50 26.55 23.94
CA ALA A 377 -3.90 27.83 24.26
C ALA A 377 -2.39 27.70 24.28
N SER A 378 -1.70 28.74 23.87
CA SER A 378 -0.26 28.84 24.04
C SER A 378 0.18 30.25 24.36
N TRP A 379 1.24 30.36 25.15
CA TRP A 379 1.83 31.59 25.59
C TRP A 379 3.31 31.62 25.21
N ASN A 380 3.67 32.56 24.33
CA ASN A 380 5.04 32.84 23.95
C ASN A 380 5.66 33.79 24.98
N ILE A 381 6.14 33.25 26.09
CA ILE A 381 6.68 34.01 27.23
C ILE A 381 7.89 34.86 26.78
N HIS A 382 8.67 34.37 25.85
CA HIS A 382 9.84 35.07 25.31
C HIS A 382 9.51 36.38 24.57
N ASN A 383 8.23 36.62 24.24
CA ASN A 383 7.77 37.86 23.63
C ASN A 383 7.26 38.88 24.68
N GLU A 384 7.30 38.52 25.97
CA GLU A 384 6.93 39.44 27.04
C GLU A 384 8.04 40.44 27.33
N ASP A 385 7.65 41.64 27.78
CA ASP A 385 8.60 42.73 28.02
C ASP A 385 9.58 42.40 29.16
N PHE A 386 9.15 41.63 30.18
CA PHE A 386 9.99 41.16 31.27
C PHE A 386 11.06 40.12 30.87
N MET A 387 10.98 39.56 29.66
CA MET A 387 11.95 38.58 29.14
C MET A 387 13.09 39.20 28.36
N GLN A 388 13.04 40.50 28.07
CA GLN A 388 14.00 41.17 27.19
C GLN A 388 15.44 41.06 27.72
N ASP A 389 15.65 41.17 29.03
CA ASP A 389 17.00 41.17 29.66
C ASP A 389 17.68 39.79 29.60
N ILE A 390 16.91 38.71 29.53
CA ILE A 390 17.43 37.34 29.50
C ILE A 390 17.35 36.68 28.11
N LYS A 391 16.93 37.43 27.10
CA LYS A 391 16.71 36.94 25.74
C LYS A 391 17.99 36.40 25.08
N SER A 392 19.16 36.91 25.50
CA SER A 392 20.47 36.42 25.04
C SER A 392 20.80 34.98 25.56
N VAL A 393 20.18 34.55 26.65
CA VAL A 393 20.38 33.22 27.24
C VAL A 393 19.18 32.31 26.94
N LEU A 394 17.96 32.81 27.10
CA LEU A 394 16.71 32.12 26.85
C LEU A 394 15.91 32.83 25.76
N ASN A 395 16.24 32.52 24.51
CA ASN A 395 15.68 33.22 23.37
C ASN A 395 14.35 32.67 22.87
N GLN A 396 13.95 31.51 23.34
CA GLN A 396 12.59 30.99 23.16
C GLN A 396 12.09 30.34 24.44
N LEU A 397 10.90 30.71 24.87
CA LEU A 397 10.15 30.02 25.92
C LEU A 397 8.67 30.12 25.57
N LYS A 398 8.04 28.96 25.36
CA LYS A 398 6.62 28.84 25.04
C LYS A 398 5.98 27.75 25.88
N LEU A 399 4.87 28.05 26.48
CA LEU A 399 3.98 27.08 27.10
C LEU A 399 2.79 26.80 26.18
N ARG A 400 2.34 25.56 26.12
CA ARG A 400 1.16 25.16 25.34
C ARG A 400 0.36 24.10 26.05
N TYR A 401 -0.95 24.19 25.88
CA TYR A 401 -1.90 23.21 26.35
C TYR A 401 -2.97 23.00 25.29
N SER A 402 -3.38 21.75 25.10
CA SER A 402 -4.54 21.44 24.28
C SER A 402 -5.34 20.28 24.87
N TYR A 403 -6.64 20.38 24.65
CA TYR A 403 -7.60 19.31 24.91
C TYR A 403 -8.40 19.06 23.65
N GLY A 404 -8.61 17.79 23.30
CA GLY A 404 -9.38 17.41 22.14
C GLY A 404 -10.18 16.13 22.35
N VAL A 405 -11.35 16.10 21.73
CA VAL A 405 -12.21 14.92 21.63
C VAL A 405 -12.27 14.54 20.15
N ASN A 406 -11.84 13.33 19.81
CA ASN A 406 -11.87 12.80 18.46
C ASN A 406 -12.82 11.60 18.36
N GLY A 407 -13.50 11.46 17.23
CA GLY A 407 -14.30 10.30 16.89
C GLY A 407 -13.51 9.29 16.07
N ASN A 408 -13.87 8.02 16.20
CA ASN A 408 -13.39 6.93 15.38
C ASN A 408 -14.58 6.19 14.78
N ASP A 409 -14.58 6.02 13.43
CA ASP A 409 -15.58 5.27 12.66
C ASP A 409 -14.98 4.02 11.99
N ASN A 410 -13.83 3.54 12.50
CA ASN A 410 -13.17 2.36 11.95
C ASN A 410 -13.91 1.07 12.32
N ILE A 411 -15.10 0.93 11.77
CA ILE A 411 -15.95 -0.27 11.84
C ILE A 411 -16.31 -0.70 10.42
N ALA A 412 -16.77 -1.95 10.26
CA ALA A 412 -17.23 -2.45 8.98
C ALA A 412 -18.43 -1.63 8.45
N SER A 413 -18.51 -1.46 7.13
CA SER A 413 -19.72 -0.97 6.49
C SER A 413 -20.89 -1.89 6.82
N TYR A 414 -22.09 -1.32 6.95
CA TYR A 414 -23.32 -2.06 7.29
C TYR A 414 -23.35 -2.70 8.70
N ALA A 415 -22.39 -2.42 9.59
CA ALA A 415 -22.31 -3.00 10.93
C ALA A 415 -23.55 -2.79 11.81
N HIS A 416 -24.39 -1.81 11.50
CA HIS A 416 -25.62 -1.53 12.24
C HIS A 416 -26.86 -2.30 11.72
N TYR A 417 -26.78 -2.96 10.55
CA TYR A 417 -27.87 -3.74 9.99
C TYR A 417 -27.97 -5.13 10.60
N GLY A 418 -29.17 -5.73 10.59
CA GLY A 418 -29.34 -7.17 10.73
C GLY A 418 -29.11 -7.81 9.37
N LEU A 419 -28.14 -8.71 9.28
CA LEU A 419 -27.77 -9.37 8.04
C LEU A 419 -28.07 -10.85 8.09
N TYR A 420 -28.34 -11.42 6.92
CA TYR A 420 -28.52 -12.84 6.69
C TYR A 420 -27.46 -13.34 5.70
N SER A 421 -27.02 -14.55 5.90
CA SER A 421 -26.13 -15.25 4.96
C SER A 421 -26.87 -16.45 4.37
N ASP A 422 -26.67 -16.67 3.08
CA ASP A 422 -27.16 -17.87 2.43
C ASP A 422 -26.37 -19.08 2.93
N VAL A 423 -27.09 -20.17 3.19
CA VAL A 423 -26.55 -21.47 3.62
C VAL A 423 -27.18 -22.57 2.83
N VAL A 424 -26.42 -23.61 2.55
CA VAL A 424 -26.95 -24.82 1.90
C VAL A 424 -27.08 -25.93 2.94
N TYR A 425 -28.27 -26.42 3.12
CA TYR A 425 -28.57 -27.60 3.95
C TYR A 425 -29.25 -28.68 3.10
N ASN A 426 -28.60 -29.81 3.00
CA ASN A 426 -29.07 -30.96 2.21
C ASN A 426 -29.47 -30.60 0.76
N GLY A 427 -28.63 -29.77 0.09
CA GLY A 427 -28.85 -29.33 -1.30
C GLY A 427 -29.90 -28.21 -1.47
N ILE A 428 -30.49 -27.72 -0.39
CA ILE A 428 -31.51 -26.66 -0.41
C ILE A 428 -30.88 -25.40 0.16
N THR A 429 -30.98 -24.29 -0.59
CA THR A 429 -30.53 -22.96 -0.13
C THR A 429 -31.52 -22.40 0.89
N GLY A 430 -31.01 -21.99 2.05
CA GLY A 430 -31.73 -21.29 3.09
C GLY A 430 -30.96 -20.05 3.55
N GLN A 431 -31.52 -19.32 4.50
CA GLN A 431 -30.89 -18.12 5.07
C GLN A 431 -30.82 -18.24 6.58
N LEU A 432 -29.64 -17.87 7.13
CA LEU A 432 -29.43 -17.75 8.57
C LEU A 432 -29.02 -16.31 8.92
N PRO A 433 -29.48 -15.79 10.09
CA PRO A 433 -28.97 -14.53 10.61
C PRO A 433 -27.44 -14.61 10.80
N SER A 434 -26.69 -13.71 10.15
CA SER A 434 -25.23 -13.62 10.27
C SER A 434 -24.79 -12.45 11.15
N GLN A 435 -25.67 -11.44 11.32
CA GLN A 435 -25.39 -10.26 12.13
C GLN A 435 -26.65 -9.74 12.76
N LEU A 436 -26.60 -9.42 14.06
CA LEU A 436 -27.71 -8.81 14.77
C LEU A 436 -27.75 -7.29 14.50
N GLN A 437 -28.96 -6.77 14.33
CA GLN A 437 -29.16 -5.32 14.15
C GLN A 437 -28.80 -4.54 15.42
N ASN A 438 -28.06 -3.44 15.23
CA ASN A 438 -27.78 -2.45 16.29
C ASN A 438 -28.02 -1.03 15.80
N ARG A 439 -29.24 -0.54 15.91
CA ARG A 439 -29.62 0.83 15.50
C ARG A 439 -28.94 1.93 16.33
N LYS A 440 -28.41 1.59 17.52
CA LYS A 440 -27.73 2.53 18.43
C LYS A 440 -26.20 2.46 18.30
N LEU A 441 -25.68 1.71 17.34
CA LEU A 441 -24.24 1.68 17.07
C LEU A 441 -23.74 3.10 16.75
N THR A 442 -22.72 3.54 17.46
CA THR A 442 -22.25 4.93 17.44
C THR A 442 -20.74 5.03 17.46
N TRP A 443 -20.26 6.23 17.31
CA TRP A 443 -18.86 6.62 17.35
C TRP A 443 -18.15 6.19 18.63
N GLU A 444 -16.96 5.67 18.50
CA GLU A 444 -15.99 5.59 19.57
C GLU A 444 -15.37 6.98 19.77
N THR A 445 -15.15 7.40 21.00
CA THR A 445 -14.57 8.71 21.30
C THR A 445 -13.28 8.60 22.07
N ASN A 446 -12.28 9.34 21.63
CA ASN A 446 -10.99 9.47 22.30
C ASN A 446 -10.80 10.91 22.82
N LYS A 447 -10.39 11.04 24.08
CA LYS A 447 -10.14 12.32 24.75
C LYS A 447 -8.65 12.43 25.04
N THR A 448 -8.04 13.51 24.56
CA THR A 448 -6.59 13.69 24.63
C THR A 448 -6.27 15.03 25.29
N HIS A 449 -5.37 15.00 26.27
CA HIS A 449 -4.71 16.19 26.85
C HIS A 449 -3.27 16.24 26.38
N ASN A 450 -2.79 17.42 26.03
CA ASN A 450 -1.41 17.62 25.66
C ASN A 450 -0.88 18.90 26.33
N ILE A 451 0.22 18.75 27.08
CA ILE A 451 0.93 19.86 27.73
C ILE A 451 2.35 19.89 27.15
N GLY A 452 2.84 21.04 26.78
CA GLY A 452 4.18 21.18 26.21
C GLY A 452 4.86 22.47 26.62
N ILE A 453 6.20 22.38 26.75
CA ILE A 453 7.09 23.52 26.97
C ILE A 453 8.15 23.46 25.85
N ASP A 454 8.26 24.54 25.08
CA ASP A 454 9.28 24.68 24.05
C ASP A 454 10.27 25.75 24.53
N PHE A 455 11.55 25.46 24.54
CA PHE A 455 12.57 26.42 24.91
C PHE A 455 13.82 26.29 24.02
N ARG A 456 14.53 27.41 23.86
CA ARG A 456 15.82 27.48 23.18
C ARG A 456 16.78 28.28 24.03
N LEU A 457 17.96 27.74 24.28
CA LEU A 457 19.05 28.34 25.03
C LEU A 457 20.21 28.62 24.09
N PHE A 458 20.83 29.78 24.24
CA PHE A 458 22.05 30.20 23.54
C PHE A 458 21.95 30.01 22.01
N ASP A 459 21.67 31.09 21.28
CA ASP A 459 21.70 31.12 19.80
C ASP A 459 23.11 31.39 19.31
#